data_2598a451c3433ee6a0e8a448e4eba67b
#
_entry.id   2598a451c3433ee6a0e8a448e4eba67b
#
_cell.length_a   1.000
_cell.length_b   1.000
_cell.length_c   1.000
_cell.angle_alpha   90.00
_cell.angle_beta   90.00
_cell.angle_gamma   90.00
#
_symmetry.space_group_name_H-M   'P 1'
#
loop_
_entity.id
_entity.type
_entity.pdbx_description
1 polymer ?
#
loop_
_entity_poly.entity_id
_entity_poly.type
_entity_poly.pdbx_seq_one_letter_code
_entity_poly.pdbx_strand_id
1 'polypeptide(L)'
;MNNMDVSAMKPTVKTRRQTLSLIAGGTTLAFSPTCLAASERQLAKLTFLVASDTHLGYKDSTAAEKQWIQAADELKSAKGEFLLHLGDIVDGGREPEYQVYLRERNKIGKPVYEIPGNHDPPALFRKYIRKQIDVAVDHQWLKLVLVGNAHTDSHDGFLTNTQLQRIESQCAAAAKQHQYVILCLHVPVHSNRHPDRGWHVKPENGQAKLYEIIARHKKHVVAMLHGHFHNGIRGWKDVDGIHEICLPSVLYNLDRGLEKQKAVGYNPLEFRPGYTKVSIDNALMTLDYKPLGADTSITKKCKLDRDG
;
A
#
# COMPACT_ATOMS: atom_id res chain seq x y z
N MET A 1 57.74 -51.79 7.03
CA MET A 1 58.78 -51.40 7.98
C MET A 1 58.20 -50.42 8.97
N ASN A 2 58.30 -50.91 10.18
CA ASN A 2 58.13 -50.26 11.51
C ASN A 2 56.76 -49.69 11.91
N ASN A 3 56.12 -50.52 12.70
CA ASN A 3 55.30 -50.29 13.87
C ASN A 3 55.90 -49.26 14.83
N MET A 4 55.05 -48.46 15.47
CA MET A 4 55.17 -48.30 16.92
C MET A 4 53.80 -47.90 17.51
N ASP A 5 53.45 -48.74 18.42
CA ASP A 5 52.37 -48.82 19.38
C ASP A 5 52.62 -47.81 20.54
N VAL A 6 51.62 -47.10 21.06
CA VAL A 6 51.64 -46.50 22.41
C VAL A 6 50.25 -46.47 23.00
N SER A 7 49.90 -47.48 23.73
CA SER A 7 49.53 -47.59 25.17
C SER A 7 48.63 -46.52 25.74
N ALA A 8 47.54 -47.02 26.28
CA ALA A 8 46.50 -46.42 27.10
C ALA A 8 46.95 -45.84 28.43
N MET A 9 46.29 -44.76 28.88
CA MET A 9 46.16 -44.39 30.27
C MET A 9 44.74 -44.05 30.62
N LYS A 10 44.11 -44.82 31.52
CA LYS A 10 42.86 -44.52 32.21
C LYS A 10 43.16 -43.70 33.47
N PRO A 11 42.34 -42.69 33.82
CA PRO A 11 42.33 -42.21 35.19
C PRO A 11 41.17 -42.78 36.02
N THR A 12 41.50 -43.16 37.19
CA THR A 12 40.72 -43.73 38.27
C THR A 12 39.70 -42.75 38.86
N VAL A 13 38.49 -43.24 39.05
CA VAL A 13 37.41 -42.56 39.78
C VAL A 13 37.58 -42.80 41.28
N LYS A 14 37.69 -41.72 42.08
CA LYS A 14 37.54 -41.78 43.54
C LYS A 14 36.11 -41.35 43.93
N THR A 15 35.36 -42.29 44.44
CA THR A 15 34.07 -42.10 45.11
C THR A 15 34.26 -41.53 46.50
N ARG A 16 33.66 -40.38 46.79
CA ARG A 16 33.40 -39.91 48.16
C ARG A 16 31.89 -39.93 48.39
N ARG A 17 31.45 -40.88 49.22
CA ARG A 17 30.14 -40.85 49.88
C ARG A 17 30.20 -39.71 50.92
N GLN A 18 29.27 -38.76 50.83
CA GLN A 18 28.88 -37.91 51.95
C GLN A 18 27.38 -38.01 52.12
N THR A 19 27.01 -38.50 53.26
CA THR A 19 25.67 -38.58 53.84
C THR A 19 25.23 -37.15 54.18
N LEU A 20 24.10 -36.69 53.69
CA LEU A 20 23.44 -35.48 54.19
C LEU A 20 22.02 -35.78 54.57
N SER A 21 21.73 -35.40 55.81
CA SER A 21 20.46 -35.55 56.51
C SER A 21 19.34 -34.75 55.87
N LEU A 22 18.13 -35.37 55.81
CA LEU A 22 16.91 -34.66 55.49
C LEU A 22 16.56 -33.65 56.58
N ILE A 23 16.37 -32.39 56.21
CA ILE A 23 15.53 -31.45 56.94
C ILE A 23 14.38 -31.08 56.00
N ALA A 24 13.19 -31.54 56.38
CA ALA A 24 11.92 -31.18 55.70
C ALA A 24 11.55 -29.75 56.12
N GLY A 25 11.71 -28.81 55.23
CA GLY A 25 11.19 -27.45 55.32
C GLY A 25 10.36 -27.18 54.04
N GLY A 26 9.04 -27.37 54.17
CA GLY A 26 8.14 -27.07 53.07
C GLY A 26 8.00 -25.56 52.82
N THR A 27 8.59 -25.08 51.76
CA THR A 27 8.26 -23.79 51.16
C THR A 27 7.67 -24.08 49.79
N THR A 28 6.35 -24.03 49.71
CA THR A 28 5.62 -23.97 48.45
C THR A 28 5.94 -22.65 47.75
N LEU A 29 6.85 -22.70 46.80
CA LEU A 29 7.02 -21.61 45.81
C LEU A 29 5.81 -21.64 44.89
N ALA A 30 4.83 -20.77 45.16
CA ALA A 30 3.79 -20.46 44.20
C ALA A 30 4.43 -19.78 42.97
N PHE A 31 4.62 -20.54 41.91
CA PHE A 31 4.86 -19.96 40.58
C PHE A 31 3.58 -19.26 40.13
N SER A 32 3.51 -17.95 40.37
CA SER A 32 2.56 -17.11 39.63
C SER A 32 2.98 -17.15 38.16
N PRO A 33 2.12 -17.58 37.25
CA PRO A 33 2.36 -17.35 35.85
C PRO A 33 2.30 -15.82 35.64
N THR A 34 3.44 -15.15 35.61
CA THR A 34 3.53 -13.83 35.02
C THR A 34 3.13 -14.01 33.56
N CYS A 35 1.87 -13.76 33.27
CA CYS A 35 1.40 -13.51 31.91
C CYS A 35 2.22 -12.31 31.43
N LEU A 36 3.32 -12.57 30.72
CA LEU A 36 3.98 -11.57 29.90
C LEU A 36 2.93 -11.18 28.84
N ALA A 37 2.15 -10.16 29.18
CA ALA A 37 1.38 -9.45 28.16
C ALA A 37 2.41 -9.08 27.08
N ALA A 38 2.26 -9.67 25.90
CA ALA A 38 3.06 -9.29 24.76
C ALA A 38 2.86 -7.78 24.61
N SER A 39 3.89 -6.99 24.89
CA SER A 39 3.79 -5.55 24.70
C SER A 39 3.48 -5.36 23.24
N GLU A 40 2.30 -4.78 22.94
CA GLU A 40 1.97 -4.39 21.59
C GLU A 40 3.14 -3.58 21.04
N ARG A 41 3.75 -4.11 19.98
CA ARG A 41 4.88 -3.46 19.35
C ARG A 41 4.39 -2.14 18.77
N GLN A 42 4.72 -1.04 19.46
CA GLN A 42 4.39 0.29 18.97
C GLN A 42 5.09 0.49 17.62
N LEU A 43 4.32 0.62 16.56
CA LEU A 43 4.85 0.85 15.23
C LEU A 43 5.31 2.29 15.11
N ALA A 44 6.49 2.49 14.53
CA ALA A 44 6.95 3.83 14.20
C ALA A 44 5.96 4.48 13.22
N LYS A 45 5.67 5.76 13.42
CA LYS A 45 4.81 6.52 12.51
C LYS A 45 5.41 6.53 11.11
N LEU A 46 4.62 6.18 10.12
CA LEU A 46 4.97 6.24 8.69
C LEU A 46 4.10 7.28 7.99
N THR A 47 4.71 8.13 7.18
CA THR A 47 3.99 9.10 6.36
C THR A 47 4.49 9.02 4.92
N PHE A 48 3.58 8.94 3.96
CA PHE A 48 3.88 8.95 2.54
C PHE A 48 2.86 9.78 1.76
N LEU A 49 3.21 10.09 0.52
CA LEU A 49 2.39 10.91 -0.37
C LEU A 49 1.80 10.02 -1.47
N VAL A 50 0.60 10.37 -1.93
CA VAL A 50 -0.05 9.66 -3.03
C VAL A 50 -0.57 10.66 -4.05
N ALA A 51 -0.21 10.45 -5.30
CA ALA A 51 -0.77 11.10 -6.49
C ALA A 51 -1.40 10.03 -7.38
N SER A 52 -2.33 10.42 -8.22
CA SER A 52 -2.96 9.55 -9.19
C SER A 52 -3.48 10.35 -10.38
N ASP A 53 -3.61 9.70 -11.53
CA ASP A 53 -4.37 10.22 -12.65
C ASP A 53 -3.91 11.63 -13.08
N THR A 54 -2.62 11.76 -13.40
CA THR A 54 -2.03 13.01 -13.90
C THR A 54 -2.41 13.30 -15.34
N HIS A 55 -2.69 12.26 -16.15
CA HIS A 55 -3.16 12.33 -17.53
C HIS A 55 -2.43 13.39 -18.38
N LEU A 56 -1.10 13.38 -18.37
CA LEU A 56 -0.34 14.30 -19.21
C LEU A 56 -0.69 14.09 -20.67
N GLY A 57 -1.05 15.16 -21.34
CA GLY A 57 -1.56 15.14 -22.71
C GLY A 57 -3.07 15.19 -22.85
N TYR A 58 -3.84 15.21 -21.74
CA TYR A 58 -5.30 15.27 -21.77
C TYR A 58 -5.79 16.56 -22.45
N LYS A 59 -6.75 16.46 -23.37
CA LYS A 59 -7.43 17.52 -24.16
C LYS A 59 -6.60 18.77 -24.41
N ASP A 60 -6.14 19.40 -23.35
CA ASP A 60 -5.22 20.54 -23.35
C ASP A 60 -3.97 20.14 -22.54
N SER A 61 -2.94 19.74 -23.24
CA SER A 61 -1.68 19.33 -22.63
C SER A 61 -1.08 20.38 -21.70
N THR A 62 -1.33 21.66 -22.00
CA THR A 62 -0.83 22.79 -21.18
C THR A 62 -1.48 22.81 -19.80
N ALA A 63 -2.78 22.53 -19.70
CA ALA A 63 -3.46 22.51 -18.39
C ALA A 63 -2.98 21.34 -17.53
N ALA A 64 -2.90 20.12 -18.08
CA ALA A 64 -2.41 18.94 -17.38
C ALA A 64 -0.95 19.13 -16.92
N GLU A 65 -0.10 19.68 -17.80
CA GLU A 65 1.29 19.98 -17.48
C GLU A 65 1.41 21.01 -16.33
N LYS A 66 0.66 22.11 -16.38
CA LYS A 66 0.66 23.13 -15.29
C LYS A 66 0.25 22.53 -13.95
N GLN A 67 -0.77 21.70 -13.95
CA GLN A 67 -1.22 21.04 -12.72
C GLN A 67 -0.18 20.05 -12.17
N TRP A 68 0.49 19.29 -13.05
CA TRP A 68 1.55 18.40 -12.60
C TRP A 68 2.78 19.15 -12.10
N ILE A 69 3.16 20.27 -12.74
CA ILE A 69 4.22 21.16 -12.23
C ILE A 69 3.88 21.64 -10.83
N GLN A 70 2.68 22.18 -10.63
CA GLN A 70 2.23 22.66 -9.32
C GLN A 70 2.21 21.52 -8.28
N ALA A 71 1.67 20.35 -8.65
CA ALA A 71 1.64 19.19 -7.78
C ALA A 71 3.04 18.74 -7.37
N ALA A 72 3.99 18.70 -8.32
CA ALA A 72 5.37 18.31 -8.06
C ALA A 72 6.09 19.28 -7.11
N ASP A 73 5.87 20.58 -7.26
CA ASP A 73 6.41 21.61 -6.36
C ASP A 73 5.85 21.49 -4.94
N GLU A 74 4.55 21.24 -4.81
CA GLU A 74 3.93 21.01 -3.50
C GLU A 74 4.41 19.68 -2.89
N LEU A 75 4.46 18.59 -3.66
CA LEU A 75 4.95 17.28 -3.23
C LEU A 75 6.42 17.30 -2.79
N LYS A 76 7.26 18.13 -3.44
CA LYS A 76 8.64 18.34 -3.01
C LYS A 76 8.72 18.86 -1.58
N SER A 77 7.87 19.80 -1.23
CA SER A 77 7.85 20.47 0.08
C SER A 77 7.06 19.67 1.14
N ALA A 78 6.13 18.81 0.72
CA ALA A 78 5.29 18.04 1.60
C ALA A 78 6.10 16.99 2.38
N LYS A 79 5.75 16.79 3.66
CA LYS A 79 6.35 15.74 4.50
C LYS A 79 5.84 14.37 4.06
N GLY A 80 6.76 13.48 3.75
CA GLY A 80 6.50 12.09 3.36
C GLY A 80 7.81 11.40 2.98
N GLU A 81 7.94 10.12 3.29
CA GLU A 81 9.15 9.35 3.04
C GLU A 81 9.29 8.99 1.56
N PHE A 82 8.16 8.81 0.87
CA PHE A 82 8.10 8.49 -0.56
C PHE A 82 6.81 9.02 -1.18
N LEU A 83 6.74 8.97 -2.51
CA LEU A 83 5.54 9.20 -3.30
C LEU A 83 5.10 7.89 -3.94
N LEU A 84 3.81 7.57 -3.84
CA LEU A 84 3.13 6.53 -4.59
C LEU A 84 2.31 7.19 -5.70
N HIS A 85 2.41 6.72 -6.95
CA HIS A 85 1.56 7.16 -8.07
C HIS A 85 0.70 5.99 -8.56
N LEU A 86 -0.61 6.16 -8.50
CA LEU A 86 -1.58 5.08 -8.71
C LEU A 86 -2.07 4.94 -10.17
N GLY A 87 -1.24 5.33 -11.13
CA GLY A 87 -1.52 5.11 -12.55
C GLY A 87 -2.18 6.28 -13.26
N ASP A 88 -2.44 6.09 -14.55
CA ASP A 88 -2.85 7.12 -15.50
C ASP A 88 -1.89 8.33 -15.46
N ILE A 89 -0.60 8.00 -15.65
CA ILE A 89 0.48 8.98 -15.70
C ILE A 89 0.31 9.89 -16.92
N VAL A 90 0.04 9.29 -18.06
CA VAL A 90 -0.20 9.95 -19.35
C VAL A 90 -1.63 9.73 -19.81
N ASP A 91 -2.09 10.51 -20.79
CA ASP A 91 -3.43 10.38 -21.36
C ASP A 91 -3.42 9.68 -22.71
N GLY A 92 -2.57 10.12 -23.62
CA GLY A 92 -2.49 9.60 -24.98
C GLY A 92 -1.53 8.44 -25.16
N GLY A 93 -0.85 8.00 -24.12
CA GLY A 93 0.14 6.93 -24.20
C GLY A 93 1.32 7.25 -25.09
N ARG A 94 1.80 8.51 -25.12
CA ARG A 94 2.86 8.98 -26.01
C ARG A 94 4.15 9.25 -25.25
N GLU A 95 5.29 9.01 -25.91
CA GLU A 95 6.62 9.23 -25.30
C GLU A 95 6.86 10.64 -24.76
N PRO A 96 6.49 11.74 -25.46
CA PRO A 96 6.69 13.09 -24.96
C PRO A 96 5.97 13.35 -23.62
N GLU A 97 4.83 12.72 -23.39
CA GLU A 97 4.07 12.86 -22.16
C GLU A 97 4.82 12.26 -20.96
N TYR A 98 5.46 11.09 -21.14
CA TYR A 98 6.35 10.51 -20.12
C TYR A 98 7.57 11.39 -19.84
N GLN A 99 8.12 12.07 -20.84
CA GLN A 99 9.25 12.99 -20.64
C GLN A 99 8.86 14.17 -19.76
N VAL A 100 7.66 14.74 -19.99
CA VAL A 100 7.10 15.80 -19.14
C VAL A 100 6.90 15.29 -17.71
N TYR A 101 6.30 14.10 -17.54
CA TYR A 101 6.12 13.49 -16.23
C TYR A 101 7.45 13.37 -15.48
N LEU A 102 8.44 12.74 -16.10
CA LEU A 102 9.74 12.46 -15.48
C LEU A 102 10.51 13.73 -15.14
N ARG A 103 10.42 14.76 -15.96
CA ARG A 103 11.08 16.06 -15.71
C ARG A 103 10.65 16.64 -14.37
N GLU A 104 9.34 16.65 -14.09
CA GLU A 104 8.78 17.20 -12.86
C GLU A 104 8.89 16.21 -11.68
N ARG A 105 8.61 14.92 -11.92
CA ARG A 105 8.77 13.85 -10.95
C ARG A 105 10.16 13.83 -10.31
N ASN A 106 11.21 14.03 -11.12
CA ASN A 106 12.59 14.03 -10.63
C ASN A 106 12.92 15.21 -9.71
N LYS A 107 12.17 16.32 -9.78
CA LYS A 107 12.33 17.47 -8.88
C LYS A 107 11.77 17.23 -7.48
N ILE A 108 10.90 16.25 -7.31
CA ILE A 108 10.27 15.92 -6.01
C ILE A 108 11.31 15.50 -4.96
N GLY A 109 12.40 14.85 -5.38
CA GLY A 109 13.53 14.51 -4.52
C GLY A 109 13.23 13.42 -3.47
N LYS A 110 12.19 12.62 -3.71
CA LYS A 110 11.81 11.47 -2.88
C LYS A 110 11.79 10.19 -3.73
N PRO A 111 11.93 9.00 -3.14
CA PRO A 111 11.63 7.75 -3.83
C PRO A 111 10.20 7.80 -4.38
N VAL A 112 10.00 7.37 -5.63
CA VAL A 112 8.66 7.32 -6.26
C VAL A 112 8.38 5.91 -6.72
N TYR A 113 7.21 5.40 -6.36
CA TYR A 113 6.70 4.09 -6.74
C TYR A 113 5.43 4.27 -7.57
N GLU A 114 5.47 3.84 -8.82
CA GLU A 114 4.37 4.01 -9.76
C GLU A 114 3.77 2.66 -10.16
N ILE A 115 2.50 2.64 -10.49
CA ILE A 115 1.83 1.58 -11.26
C ILE A 115 1.27 2.16 -12.55
N PRO A 116 1.10 1.38 -13.63
CA PRO A 116 0.40 1.86 -14.80
C PRO A 116 -1.10 1.89 -14.58
N GLY A 117 -1.79 2.87 -15.20
CA GLY A 117 -3.23 2.86 -15.41
C GLY A 117 -3.61 2.41 -16.83
N ASN A 118 -4.90 2.56 -17.20
CA ASN A 118 -5.37 2.15 -18.52
C ASN A 118 -4.95 3.12 -19.65
N HIS A 119 -4.47 4.30 -19.31
CA HIS A 119 -3.88 5.23 -20.27
C HIS A 119 -2.36 5.05 -20.43
N ASP A 120 -1.73 4.14 -19.68
CA ASP A 120 -0.28 3.88 -19.69
C ASP A 120 0.05 2.61 -20.49
N PRO A 121 0.47 2.68 -21.76
CA PRO A 121 0.87 1.49 -22.50
C PRO A 121 2.00 0.73 -21.79
N PRO A 122 1.85 -0.58 -21.53
CA PRO A 122 2.83 -1.34 -20.76
C PRO A 122 4.26 -1.27 -21.33
N ALA A 123 4.41 -1.17 -22.65
CA ALA A 123 5.71 -1.06 -23.30
C ALA A 123 6.41 0.26 -22.95
N LEU A 124 5.66 1.37 -22.98
CA LEU A 124 6.19 2.69 -22.65
C LEU A 124 6.42 2.84 -21.14
N PHE A 125 5.51 2.33 -20.33
CA PHE A 125 5.74 2.28 -18.88
C PHE A 125 7.04 1.54 -18.55
N ARG A 126 7.30 0.37 -19.16
CA ARG A 126 8.55 -0.37 -18.98
C ARG A 126 9.79 0.37 -19.49
N LYS A 127 9.64 1.16 -20.52
CA LYS A 127 10.74 1.96 -21.09
C LYS A 127 11.10 3.15 -20.20
N TYR A 128 10.10 3.89 -19.72
CA TYR A 128 10.30 5.18 -19.06
C TYR A 128 10.27 5.12 -17.54
N ILE A 129 9.47 4.22 -16.95
CA ILE A 129 9.30 4.17 -15.50
C ILE A 129 10.14 3.05 -14.90
N ARG A 130 9.85 1.80 -15.22
CA ARG A 130 10.62 0.64 -14.77
C ARG A 130 10.27 -0.63 -15.55
N LYS A 131 11.25 -1.52 -15.69
CA LYS A 131 11.09 -2.77 -16.47
C LYS A 131 10.01 -3.70 -15.94
N GLN A 132 9.89 -3.82 -14.61
CA GLN A 132 8.93 -4.72 -13.96
C GLN A 132 7.74 -3.92 -13.44
N ILE A 133 6.53 -4.24 -13.90
CA ILE A 133 5.30 -3.56 -13.49
C ILE A 133 4.90 -3.97 -12.07
N ASP A 134 4.73 -5.30 -11.87
CA ASP A 134 4.32 -5.83 -10.57
C ASP A 134 5.53 -5.96 -9.65
N VAL A 135 5.53 -5.18 -8.56
CA VAL A 135 6.63 -5.17 -7.59
C VAL A 135 6.10 -5.13 -6.16
N ALA A 136 6.92 -5.54 -5.21
CA ALA A 136 6.69 -5.29 -3.80
C ALA A 136 7.83 -4.47 -3.23
N VAL A 137 7.52 -3.55 -2.33
CA VAL A 137 8.47 -2.65 -1.69
C VAL A 137 8.27 -2.71 -0.19
N ASP A 138 9.37 -2.90 0.53
CA ASP A 138 9.37 -2.93 1.99
C ASP A 138 9.73 -1.55 2.55
N HIS A 139 8.88 -1.04 3.41
CA HIS A 139 9.12 0.14 4.22
C HIS A 139 8.91 -0.21 5.70
N GLN A 140 10.01 -0.49 6.41
CA GLN A 140 9.97 -0.83 7.82
C GLN A 140 8.96 -1.98 8.08
N TRP A 141 7.86 -1.68 8.74
CA TRP A 141 6.78 -2.60 9.10
C TRP A 141 5.67 -2.67 8.03
N LEU A 142 5.76 -1.89 6.95
CA LEU A 142 4.79 -1.85 5.85
C LEU A 142 5.39 -2.45 4.58
N LYS A 143 4.63 -3.30 3.91
CA LYS A 143 4.87 -3.79 2.56
C LYS A 143 3.85 -3.19 1.60
N LEU A 144 4.33 -2.50 0.57
CA LEU A 144 3.51 -2.07 -0.56
C LEU A 144 3.57 -3.15 -1.65
N VAL A 145 2.42 -3.64 -2.08
CA VAL A 145 2.31 -4.58 -3.20
C VAL A 145 1.67 -3.85 -4.37
N LEU A 146 2.48 -3.49 -5.34
CA LEU A 146 2.09 -2.72 -6.52
C LEU A 146 1.77 -3.68 -7.67
N VAL A 147 0.57 -3.58 -8.23
CA VAL A 147 0.07 -4.48 -9.27
C VAL A 147 -0.57 -3.69 -10.41
N GLY A 148 -0.10 -3.91 -11.63
CA GLY A 148 -0.70 -3.34 -12.83
C GLY A 148 -1.93 -4.14 -13.26
N ASN A 149 -3.10 -3.69 -12.85
CA ASN A 149 -4.37 -4.37 -13.13
C ASN A 149 -5.22 -3.69 -14.21
N ALA A 150 -4.66 -2.71 -14.90
CA ALA A 150 -5.32 -1.95 -15.96
C ALA A 150 -4.87 -2.41 -17.35
N HIS A 151 -5.76 -2.31 -18.32
CA HIS A 151 -5.49 -2.58 -19.74
C HIS A 151 -5.87 -1.36 -20.57
N THR A 152 -5.11 -1.09 -21.63
CA THR A 152 -5.27 0.14 -22.43
C THR A 152 -6.51 0.14 -23.35
N ASP A 153 -7.16 -0.98 -23.50
CA ASP A 153 -8.37 -1.18 -24.30
C ASP A 153 -9.64 -1.34 -23.45
N SER A 154 -9.52 -1.16 -22.13
CA SER A 154 -10.65 -1.32 -21.21
C SER A 154 -10.56 -0.37 -20.02
N HIS A 155 -11.70 0.04 -19.51
CA HIS A 155 -11.80 0.68 -18.19
C HIS A 155 -11.99 -0.32 -17.05
N ASP A 156 -12.32 -1.59 -17.34
CA ASP A 156 -12.38 -2.63 -16.32
C ASP A 156 -10.98 -3.08 -15.92
N GLY A 157 -10.85 -3.54 -14.68
CA GLY A 157 -9.61 -4.11 -14.16
C GLY A 157 -9.54 -5.62 -14.35
N PHE A 158 -8.31 -6.12 -14.43
CA PHE A 158 -8.01 -7.54 -14.64
C PHE A 158 -6.88 -7.98 -13.72
N LEU A 159 -7.02 -9.17 -13.15
CA LEU A 159 -5.99 -9.81 -12.33
C LEU A 159 -5.72 -11.21 -12.87
N THR A 160 -4.54 -11.41 -13.42
CA THR A 160 -4.11 -12.72 -13.90
C THR A 160 -3.83 -13.68 -12.75
N ASN A 161 -3.86 -14.98 -13.01
CA ASN A 161 -3.51 -15.99 -12.00
C ASN A 161 -2.08 -15.78 -11.48
N THR A 162 -1.15 -15.36 -12.31
CA THR A 162 0.23 -15.06 -11.90
C THR A 162 0.29 -13.89 -10.93
N GLN A 163 -0.47 -12.82 -11.17
CA GLN A 163 -0.56 -11.68 -10.26
C GLN A 163 -1.21 -12.07 -8.92
N LEU A 164 -2.29 -12.85 -8.96
CA LEU A 164 -2.96 -13.35 -7.75
C LEU A 164 -2.02 -14.24 -6.92
N GLN A 165 -1.28 -15.16 -7.53
CA GLN A 165 -0.26 -15.97 -6.85
C GLN A 165 0.86 -15.10 -6.25
N ARG A 166 1.27 -14.05 -6.97
CA ARG A 166 2.25 -13.09 -6.47
C ARG A 166 1.71 -12.33 -5.25
N ILE A 167 0.48 -11.82 -5.31
CA ILE A 167 -0.16 -11.14 -4.17
C ILE A 167 -0.18 -12.08 -2.96
N GLU A 168 -0.67 -13.30 -3.12
CA GLU A 168 -0.69 -14.32 -2.07
C GLU A 168 0.69 -14.53 -1.44
N SER A 169 1.72 -14.72 -2.29
CA SER A 169 3.09 -14.94 -1.81
C SER A 169 3.65 -13.74 -1.04
N GLN A 170 3.33 -12.51 -1.48
CA GLN A 170 3.76 -11.30 -0.78
C GLN A 170 3.03 -11.10 0.56
N CYS A 171 1.74 -11.41 0.62
CA CYS A 171 0.98 -11.39 1.87
C CYS A 171 1.53 -12.44 2.86
N ALA A 172 1.81 -13.65 2.40
CA ALA A 172 2.41 -14.70 3.23
C ALA A 172 3.82 -14.32 3.72
N ALA A 173 4.63 -13.67 2.88
CA ALA A 173 5.94 -13.16 3.26
C ALA A 173 5.83 -12.04 4.32
N ALA A 174 4.90 -11.12 4.13
CA ALA A 174 4.62 -10.04 5.08
C ALA A 174 4.19 -10.60 6.45
N ALA A 175 3.32 -11.61 6.46
CA ALA A 175 2.91 -12.28 7.69
C ALA A 175 4.09 -12.87 8.46
N LYS A 176 5.02 -13.55 7.77
CA LYS A 176 6.25 -14.10 8.37
C LYS A 176 7.18 -13.01 8.93
N GLN A 177 7.16 -11.82 8.35
CA GLN A 177 7.99 -10.68 8.75
C GLN A 177 7.27 -9.72 9.70
N HIS A 178 6.05 -10.05 10.13
CA HIS A 178 5.20 -9.19 10.96
C HIS A 178 4.97 -7.80 10.33
N GLN A 179 4.83 -7.75 9.01
CA GLN A 179 4.53 -6.54 8.26
C GLN A 179 3.04 -6.46 7.95
N TYR A 180 2.56 -5.23 7.79
CA TYR A 180 1.26 -4.95 7.18
C TYR A 180 1.41 -4.78 5.66
N VAL A 181 0.32 -5.00 4.94
CA VAL A 181 0.28 -4.91 3.48
C VAL A 181 -0.74 -3.85 3.05
N ILE A 182 -0.31 -2.97 2.16
CA ILE A 182 -1.20 -2.16 1.34
C ILE A 182 -1.07 -2.64 -0.10
N LEU A 183 -2.21 -3.04 -0.70
CA LEU A 183 -2.28 -3.36 -2.11
C LEU A 183 -2.51 -2.07 -2.90
N CYS A 184 -1.72 -1.85 -3.94
CA CYS A 184 -1.81 -0.68 -4.81
C CYS A 184 -2.17 -1.14 -6.21
N LEU A 185 -3.38 -0.77 -6.66
CA LEU A 185 -3.93 -1.11 -7.97
C LEU A 185 -4.52 0.17 -8.58
N HIS A 186 -4.50 0.28 -9.91
CA HIS A 186 -5.12 1.44 -10.54
C HIS A 186 -6.65 1.32 -10.55
N VAL A 187 -7.16 0.28 -11.18
CA VAL A 187 -8.62 0.05 -11.26
C VAL A 187 -9.12 -0.57 -9.96
N PRO A 188 -10.17 0.02 -9.34
CA PRO A 188 -10.76 -0.52 -8.12
C PRO A 188 -11.24 -1.96 -8.25
N VAL A 189 -11.21 -2.69 -7.16
CA VAL A 189 -11.68 -4.08 -7.11
C VAL A 189 -13.17 -4.14 -6.83
N HIS A 190 -13.70 -3.24 -5.98
CA HIS A 190 -15.14 -3.17 -5.73
C HIS A 190 -15.89 -2.47 -6.87
N SER A 191 -17.18 -2.79 -7.04
CA SER A 191 -18.05 -2.04 -7.93
C SER A 191 -18.23 -0.61 -7.44
N ASN A 192 -17.99 0.36 -8.32
CA ASN A 192 -18.32 1.74 -8.02
C ASN A 192 -19.85 1.90 -7.97
N ARG A 193 -20.35 2.48 -6.87
CA ARG A 193 -21.78 2.77 -6.73
C ARG A 193 -22.22 4.00 -7.50
N HIS A 194 -21.28 4.71 -8.12
CA HIS A 194 -21.61 5.86 -8.95
C HIS A 194 -22.26 5.40 -10.24
N PRO A 195 -23.47 5.84 -10.58
CA PRO A 195 -24.23 5.33 -11.73
C PRO A 195 -23.51 5.55 -13.07
N ASP A 196 -22.60 6.51 -13.15
CA ASP A 196 -21.90 6.86 -14.39
C ASP A 196 -20.59 6.08 -14.60
N ARG A 197 -20.15 5.26 -13.65
CA ARG A 197 -18.86 4.57 -13.69
C ARG A 197 -18.92 3.19 -13.05
N GLY A 198 -19.31 2.20 -13.85
CA GLY A 198 -19.39 0.81 -13.41
C GLY A 198 -18.07 0.02 -13.51
N TRP A 199 -16.95 0.71 -13.72
CA TRP A 199 -15.64 0.12 -13.98
C TRP A 199 -15.01 -0.44 -12.71
N HIS A 200 -14.66 -1.71 -12.72
CA HIS A 200 -14.00 -2.36 -11.59
C HIS A 200 -13.42 -3.71 -12.03
N VAL A 201 -12.67 -4.36 -11.18
CA VAL A 201 -12.29 -5.76 -11.40
C VAL A 201 -13.51 -6.64 -11.16
N LYS A 202 -14.05 -7.20 -12.23
CA LYS A 202 -15.26 -8.06 -12.16
C LYS A 202 -14.92 -9.44 -11.56
N PRO A 203 -15.95 -10.19 -11.07
CA PRO A 203 -15.74 -11.52 -10.50
C PRO A 203 -14.94 -12.45 -11.41
N GLU A 204 -15.27 -12.50 -12.70
CA GLU A 204 -14.58 -13.29 -13.72
C GLU A 204 -13.16 -12.80 -14.04
N ASN A 205 -12.86 -11.54 -13.76
CA ASN A 205 -11.54 -10.92 -13.98
C ASN A 205 -10.61 -11.02 -12.77
N GLY A 206 -10.91 -11.91 -11.81
CA GLY A 206 -10.05 -12.20 -10.67
C GLY A 206 -10.47 -11.57 -9.35
N GLN A 207 -11.57 -10.79 -9.29
CA GLN A 207 -12.07 -10.16 -8.06
C GLN A 207 -12.31 -11.19 -6.95
N ALA A 208 -13.09 -12.25 -7.24
CA ALA A 208 -13.45 -13.25 -6.24
C ALA A 208 -12.21 -13.90 -5.62
N LYS A 209 -11.24 -14.29 -6.46
CA LYS A 209 -9.98 -14.88 -6.00
C LYS A 209 -9.14 -13.90 -5.17
N LEU A 210 -9.11 -12.62 -5.54
CA LEU A 210 -8.41 -11.62 -4.74
C LEU A 210 -9.04 -11.48 -3.35
N TYR A 211 -10.37 -11.40 -3.25
CA TYR A 211 -11.04 -11.32 -1.96
C TYR A 211 -10.82 -12.58 -1.10
N GLU A 212 -10.75 -13.78 -1.70
CA GLU A 212 -10.35 -14.98 -0.99
C GLU A 212 -8.92 -14.89 -0.42
N ILE A 213 -7.97 -14.36 -1.18
CA ILE A 213 -6.59 -14.13 -0.73
C ILE A 213 -6.60 -13.15 0.45
N ILE A 214 -7.30 -12.02 0.28
CA ILE A 214 -7.39 -10.99 1.32
C ILE A 214 -8.00 -11.56 2.61
N ALA A 215 -9.08 -12.33 2.50
CA ALA A 215 -9.71 -12.96 3.67
C ALA A 215 -8.76 -13.89 4.43
N ARG A 216 -7.92 -14.67 3.71
CA ARG A 216 -6.87 -15.49 4.35
C ARG A 216 -5.80 -14.68 5.07
N HIS A 217 -5.53 -13.46 4.60
CA HIS A 217 -4.47 -12.59 5.10
C HIS A 217 -5.00 -11.32 5.80
N LYS A 218 -6.27 -11.32 6.24
CA LYS A 218 -6.96 -10.12 6.78
C LYS A 218 -6.23 -9.45 7.96
N LYS A 219 -5.44 -10.20 8.73
CA LYS A 219 -4.62 -9.65 9.82
C LYS A 219 -3.45 -8.80 9.35
N HIS A 220 -3.07 -8.91 8.08
CA HIS A 220 -1.91 -8.24 7.51
C HIS A 220 -2.29 -7.25 6.41
N VAL A 221 -3.29 -7.55 5.58
CA VAL A 221 -3.76 -6.64 4.54
C VAL A 221 -4.66 -5.59 5.19
N VAL A 222 -4.22 -4.34 5.23
CA VAL A 222 -4.91 -3.26 5.94
C VAL A 222 -5.65 -2.29 5.03
N ALA A 223 -5.24 -2.18 3.77
CA ALA A 223 -5.90 -1.32 2.80
C ALA A 223 -5.60 -1.74 1.36
N MET A 224 -6.48 -1.33 0.45
CA MET A 224 -6.25 -1.25 -0.99
C MET A 224 -6.37 0.21 -1.44
N LEU A 225 -5.39 0.69 -2.20
CA LEU A 225 -5.39 2.07 -2.72
C LEU A 225 -5.53 2.05 -4.23
N HIS A 226 -6.43 2.88 -4.75
CA HIS A 226 -6.80 2.95 -6.15
C HIS A 226 -6.81 4.38 -6.69
N GLY A 227 -6.67 4.52 -8.01
CA GLY A 227 -6.96 5.72 -8.78
C GLY A 227 -8.23 5.58 -9.61
N HIS A 228 -8.17 5.97 -10.88
CA HIS A 228 -9.11 5.67 -11.96
C HIS A 228 -10.46 6.40 -11.94
N PHE A 229 -11.11 6.53 -10.79
CA PHE A 229 -12.50 7.02 -10.76
C PHE A 229 -12.63 8.53 -10.84
N HIS A 230 -11.61 9.30 -10.51
CA HIS A 230 -11.65 10.76 -10.48
C HIS A 230 -12.84 11.35 -9.70
N ASN A 231 -13.27 10.69 -8.65
CA ASN A 231 -14.46 11.10 -7.88
C ASN A 231 -14.12 11.73 -6.52
N GLY A 232 -12.93 12.32 -6.42
CA GLY A 232 -12.46 12.94 -5.19
C GLY A 232 -12.22 11.91 -4.09
N ILE A 233 -12.47 12.29 -2.84
CA ILE A 233 -12.29 11.38 -1.68
C ILE A 233 -13.52 10.54 -1.38
N ARG A 234 -14.46 10.47 -2.30
CA ARG A 234 -15.70 9.70 -2.19
C ARG A 234 -15.57 8.32 -2.82
N GLY A 235 -16.58 7.48 -2.64
CA GLY A 235 -16.63 6.16 -3.28
C GLY A 235 -15.88 5.08 -2.52
N TRP A 236 -15.81 5.22 -1.23
CA TRP A 236 -15.17 4.20 -0.38
C TRP A 236 -16.16 3.16 0.07
N LYS A 237 -15.70 1.94 0.01
CA LYS A 237 -16.42 0.82 0.60
C LYS A 237 -15.40 -0.06 1.32
N ASP A 238 -15.69 -0.35 2.58
CA ASP A 238 -14.95 -1.38 3.29
C ASP A 238 -15.54 -2.74 2.92
N VAL A 239 -14.66 -3.70 2.62
CA VAL A 239 -15.00 -5.08 2.33
C VAL A 239 -14.29 -5.94 3.37
N ASP A 240 -15.06 -6.65 4.18
CA ASP A 240 -14.57 -7.53 5.23
C ASP A 240 -13.54 -6.86 6.19
N GLY A 241 -13.80 -5.60 6.55
CA GLY A 241 -12.93 -4.82 7.44
C GLY A 241 -11.67 -4.26 6.78
N ILE A 242 -11.52 -4.40 5.46
CA ILE A 242 -10.39 -3.84 4.71
C ILE A 242 -10.82 -2.56 4.02
N HIS A 243 -10.05 -1.50 4.24
CA HIS A 243 -10.30 -0.21 3.59
C HIS A 243 -9.92 -0.28 2.12
N GLU A 244 -10.91 -0.16 1.25
CA GLU A 244 -10.73 -0.06 -0.20
C GLU A 244 -10.99 1.39 -0.63
N ILE A 245 -9.92 2.10 -1.04
CA ILE A 245 -9.90 3.56 -1.12
C ILE A 245 -9.50 4.01 -2.52
N CYS A 246 -10.41 4.69 -3.22
CA CYS A 246 -10.06 5.45 -4.43
C CYS A 246 -9.54 6.82 -4.04
N LEU A 247 -8.37 7.18 -4.55
CA LEU A 247 -7.74 8.46 -4.25
C LEU A 247 -8.01 9.48 -5.35
N PRO A 248 -8.03 10.77 -4.99
CA PRO A 248 -8.33 11.83 -5.94
C PRO A 248 -7.25 11.99 -7.02
N SER A 249 -7.70 12.40 -8.20
CA SER A 249 -6.85 12.73 -9.34
C SER A 249 -6.12 14.07 -9.15
N VAL A 250 -4.93 14.13 -9.72
CA VAL A 250 -4.16 15.39 -9.85
C VAL A 250 -4.71 16.27 -10.97
N LEU A 251 -5.39 15.68 -11.98
CA LEU A 251 -5.90 16.44 -13.12
C LEU A 251 -7.29 17.04 -12.86
N TYR A 252 -8.28 16.21 -12.55
CA TYR A 252 -9.65 16.64 -12.26
C TYR A 252 -10.39 15.58 -11.45
N ASN A 253 -11.36 16.02 -10.66
CA ASN A 253 -12.26 15.13 -9.96
C ASN A 253 -13.70 15.54 -10.26
N LEU A 254 -14.59 14.59 -10.48
CA LEU A 254 -15.98 14.81 -10.87
C LEU A 254 -16.92 13.89 -10.10
N ASP A 255 -17.96 14.47 -9.55
CA ASP A 255 -19.17 13.74 -9.19
C ASP A 255 -20.36 14.51 -9.74
N ARG A 256 -20.70 14.23 -10.99
CA ARG A 256 -21.73 14.98 -11.75
C ARG A 256 -23.09 14.95 -11.06
N GLY A 257 -23.39 13.88 -10.33
CA GLY A 257 -24.65 13.79 -9.59
C GLY A 257 -24.71 14.78 -8.42
N LEU A 258 -23.62 14.85 -7.65
CA LEU A 258 -23.51 15.75 -6.49
C LEU A 258 -23.38 17.22 -6.91
N GLU A 259 -22.59 17.51 -7.95
CA GLU A 259 -22.44 18.86 -8.50
C GLU A 259 -23.78 19.47 -8.94
N LYS A 260 -24.59 18.67 -9.68
CA LYS A 260 -25.90 19.12 -10.17
C LYS A 260 -26.91 19.35 -9.06
N GLN A 261 -26.86 18.55 -8.00
CA GLN A 261 -27.88 18.56 -6.94
C GLN A 261 -27.51 19.46 -5.78
N LYS A 262 -26.28 19.97 -5.70
CA LYS A 262 -25.73 20.63 -4.50
C LYS A 262 -26.10 19.85 -3.24
N ALA A 263 -25.88 18.55 -3.29
CA ALA A 263 -26.32 17.60 -2.28
C ALA A 263 -25.82 17.98 -0.87
N VAL A 264 -26.56 17.60 0.15
CA VAL A 264 -26.18 17.82 1.55
C VAL A 264 -24.78 17.24 1.78
N GLY A 265 -23.88 18.04 2.34
CA GLY A 265 -22.47 17.67 2.56
C GLY A 265 -21.58 17.79 1.32
N TYR A 266 -22.08 18.38 0.22
CA TYR A 266 -21.23 18.72 -0.92
C TYR A 266 -20.15 19.73 -0.51
N ASN A 267 -18.91 19.35 -0.71
CA ASN A 267 -17.76 20.22 -0.48
C ASN A 267 -16.95 20.37 -1.78
N PRO A 268 -16.98 21.53 -2.44
CA PRO A 268 -16.28 21.74 -3.70
C PRO A 268 -14.78 21.44 -3.64
N LEU A 269 -14.16 21.57 -2.47
CA LEU A 269 -12.74 21.27 -2.29
C LEU A 269 -12.42 19.78 -2.52
N GLU A 270 -13.37 18.88 -2.29
CA GLU A 270 -13.20 17.44 -2.54
C GLU A 270 -13.02 17.11 -4.02
N PHE A 271 -13.43 18.01 -4.91
CA PHE A 271 -13.39 17.81 -6.37
C PHE A 271 -12.31 18.65 -7.07
N ARG A 272 -11.55 19.43 -6.34
CA ARG A 272 -10.38 20.10 -6.92
C ARG A 272 -9.27 19.08 -7.18
N PRO A 273 -8.42 19.29 -8.21
CA PRO A 273 -7.18 18.53 -8.37
C PRO A 273 -6.33 18.56 -7.11
N GLY A 274 -5.66 17.46 -6.80
CA GLY A 274 -4.84 17.43 -5.60
C GLY A 274 -4.08 16.11 -5.39
N TYR A 275 -3.44 16.02 -4.26
CA TYR A 275 -2.73 14.81 -3.81
C TYR A 275 -3.13 14.48 -2.37
N THR A 276 -2.81 13.28 -1.93
CA THR A 276 -3.13 12.83 -0.57
C THR A 276 -1.86 12.55 0.22
N LYS A 277 -1.78 13.06 1.44
CA LYS A 277 -0.79 12.63 2.42
C LYS A 277 -1.42 11.53 3.27
N VAL A 278 -0.80 10.37 3.30
CA VAL A 278 -1.21 9.24 4.12
C VAL A 278 -0.26 9.13 5.31
N SER A 279 -0.81 9.13 6.51
CA SER A 279 -0.05 8.92 7.74
C SER A 279 -0.63 7.73 8.48
N ILE A 280 0.20 6.77 8.85
CA ILE A 280 -0.19 5.63 9.67
C ILE A 280 0.56 5.74 10.98
N ASP A 281 -0.20 5.80 12.07
CA ASP A 281 0.30 5.90 13.43
C ASP A 281 -0.45 4.86 14.27
N ASN A 282 0.27 3.84 14.70
CA ASN A 282 -0.31 2.67 15.34
C ASN A 282 -1.47 2.05 14.51
N ALA A 283 -2.68 2.02 15.05
CA ALA A 283 -3.86 1.48 14.41
C ALA A 283 -4.70 2.53 13.67
N LEU A 284 -4.17 3.71 13.39
CA LEU A 284 -4.90 4.79 12.72
C LEU A 284 -4.21 5.19 11.42
N MET A 285 -4.91 5.04 10.30
CA MET A 285 -4.54 5.62 9.03
C MET A 285 -5.30 6.93 8.83
N THR A 286 -4.56 8.01 8.60
CA THR A 286 -5.11 9.33 8.31
C THR A 286 -4.77 9.69 6.89
N LEU A 287 -5.79 10.07 6.12
CA LEU A 287 -5.66 10.57 4.75
C LEU A 287 -5.98 12.07 4.77
N ASP A 288 -4.98 12.87 4.48
CA ASP A 288 -5.10 14.32 4.34
C ASP A 288 -5.06 14.66 2.85
N TYR A 289 -6.24 14.83 2.24
CA TYR A 289 -6.35 15.29 0.86
C TYR A 289 -6.04 16.78 0.79
N LYS A 290 -5.05 17.11 -0.02
CA LYS A 290 -4.56 18.48 -0.25
C LYS A 290 -4.95 18.91 -1.68
N PRO A 291 -6.00 19.71 -1.85
CA PRO A 291 -6.29 20.35 -3.12
C PRO A 291 -5.14 21.30 -3.49
N LEU A 292 -4.73 21.28 -4.76
CA LEU A 292 -3.63 22.13 -5.25
C LEU A 292 -3.90 23.61 -5.00
N GLY A 293 -2.92 24.30 -4.47
CA GLY A 293 -2.99 25.73 -4.13
C GLY A 293 -3.95 26.06 -2.99
N ALA A 294 -4.47 25.09 -2.23
CA ALA A 294 -5.28 25.38 -1.06
C ALA A 294 -4.43 25.41 0.21
N ASP A 295 -4.79 26.26 1.17
CA ASP A 295 -4.14 26.32 2.49
C ASP A 295 -4.65 25.20 3.42
N THR A 296 -5.84 24.66 3.13
CA THR A 296 -6.50 23.63 3.93
C THR A 296 -6.46 22.27 3.26
N SER A 297 -6.52 21.23 4.06
CA SER A 297 -6.72 19.83 3.61
C SER A 297 -8.06 19.30 4.12
N ILE A 298 -8.52 18.22 3.47
CA ILE A 298 -9.70 17.48 3.91
C ILE A 298 -9.20 16.16 4.48
N THR A 299 -9.48 15.94 5.75
CA THR A 299 -8.98 14.79 6.50
C THR A 299 -10.02 13.70 6.62
N LYS A 300 -9.63 12.45 6.34
CA LYS A 300 -10.38 11.25 6.64
C LYS A 300 -9.52 10.30 7.46
N LYS A 301 -10.14 9.66 8.46
CA LYS A 301 -9.47 8.73 9.36
C LYS A 301 -10.08 7.34 9.22
N CYS A 302 -9.23 6.34 9.12
CA CYS A 302 -9.58 4.93 9.03
C CYS A 302 -8.89 4.19 10.15
N LYS A 303 -9.67 3.51 10.99
CA LYS A 303 -9.11 2.63 12.01
C LYS A 303 -8.64 1.35 11.34
N LEU A 304 -7.38 1.02 11.48
CA LEU A 304 -6.84 -0.25 10.98
C LEU A 304 -7.18 -1.34 12.01
N ASP A 305 -7.93 -2.34 11.57
CA ASP A 305 -8.30 -3.46 12.42
C ASP A 305 -7.09 -4.39 12.55
N ARG A 306 -6.56 -4.49 13.79
CA ARG A 306 -5.41 -5.35 14.13
C ARG A 306 -5.81 -6.55 14.96
N ASP A 307 -7.01 -6.50 15.54
CA ASP A 307 -7.52 -7.50 16.44
C ASP A 307 -8.50 -8.38 15.68
N GLY A 308 -7.99 -9.36 14.97
CA GLY A 308 -8.78 -10.39 14.30
C GLY A 308 -8.51 -11.77 14.87
#